data_894dfe6fb658097c5b3547b9cab3619f
#
_entry.id   894dfe6fb658097c5b3547b9cab3619f
#
_cell.length_a   1.000
_cell.length_b   1.000
_cell.length_c   1.000
_cell.angle_alpha   90.00
_cell.angle_beta   90.00
_cell.angle_gamma   90.00
#
_symmetry.space_group_name_H-M   'P 1'
#
loop_
_entity.id
_entity.type
_entity.pdbx_description
1 polymer ?
#
loop_
_entity_poly.entity_id
_entity_poly.type
_entity_poly.pdbx_seq_one_letter_code
_entity_poly.pdbx_strand_id
1 'polypeptide(L)'
;KLITHASQALEEKNVFVLTQERAVDFPNLPSIDLFVLDEFYKLDPREDMQRAMTLNHAFYKLTKKARQFYLLGPNIQSIPDGFPERFKCQFIRTDFATVVTELIPVRAKKGKELDRLLDLCDEVNGSTLIFCASPKKARQIVEKLAEKSSTQREGMPEAATWVGENYHPEWTLVKGLKSGVGMHHGRMPRALAQLCVKGFNEGKLPFLVCTSTLIEGVNTQAKNVIIFDNKIAKKKYDFFTFNNIRGRSGRMFKHFIGNVYVFHEPPQEELPLVEVPVYSQDEGTTSESLLIQLDEYDLQRKSRERLEPYYRQHILSIDVIRQNTGIEPRDQIALAHYLAEKPLKIQKLAWSGYPDWSQLRALCDTIWHFFIHEPGRVGGVSSGIHLAYKIKQMRGTPFRSMIELEIKKGGDPDEIVETALEFIRQWPQYRFPRLAMGVCRIQNAIANKMNMPNLVAEYSF
;
A
#
# COMPACT_ATOMS: atom_id res chain seq x y z
N LYS A 1 -22.93 -12.54 10.68
CA LYS A 1 -22.79 -12.03 9.30
C LYS A 1 -21.36 -11.54 9.05
N LEU A 2 -20.84 -11.72 7.83
CA LEU A 2 -19.55 -11.16 7.42
C LEU A 2 -19.74 -9.72 6.92
N ILE A 3 -19.04 -8.78 7.54
CA ILE A 3 -19.08 -7.36 7.23
C ILE A 3 -17.73 -6.94 6.66
N THR A 4 -17.72 -6.45 5.43
CA THR A 4 -16.52 -5.95 4.73
C THR A 4 -16.61 -4.49 4.36
N HIS A 5 -17.80 -3.87 4.49
CA HIS A 5 -18.06 -2.48 4.13
C HIS A 5 -19.12 -1.86 5.05
N ALA A 6 -18.98 -0.56 5.34
CA ALA A 6 -19.87 0.17 6.25
C ALA A 6 -21.34 0.30 5.76
N SER A 7 -21.59 0.13 4.45
CA SER A 7 -22.95 0.15 3.90
C SER A 7 -23.76 -1.13 4.18
N GLN A 8 -23.12 -2.18 4.70
CA GLN A 8 -23.79 -3.43 5.01
C GLN A 8 -24.54 -3.30 6.35
N ALA A 9 -25.81 -3.70 6.38
CA ALA A 9 -26.59 -3.74 7.61
C ALA A 9 -26.01 -4.76 8.58
N LEU A 10 -25.93 -4.39 9.85
CA LEU A 10 -25.49 -5.26 10.94
C LEU A 10 -26.61 -6.23 11.36
N GLU A 11 -26.20 -7.38 11.89
CA GLU A 11 -27.06 -8.40 12.50
C GLU A 11 -26.69 -8.57 13.98
N GLU A 12 -27.33 -9.48 14.68
CA GLU A 12 -27.04 -9.78 16.10
C GLU A 12 -25.56 -10.19 16.29
N LYS A 13 -25.03 -11.02 15.38
CA LYS A 13 -23.63 -11.48 15.41
C LYS A 13 -22.95 -11.13 14.10
N ASN A 14 -21.84 -10.40 14.19
CA ASN A 14 -21.08 -9.92 13.03
C ASN A 14 -19.60 -10.26 13.16
N VAL A 15 -18.98 -10.60 12.03
CA VAL A 15 -17.54 -10.72 11.86
C VAL A 15 -17.11 -9.63 10.89
N PHE A 16 -16.31 -8.70 11.36
CA PHE A 16 -15.77 -7.61 10.54
C PHE A 16 -14.43 -8.02 9.95
N VAL A 17 -14.28 -7.90 8.63
CA VAL A 17 -12.99 -8.04 7.91
C VAL A 17 -12.75 -6.74 7.15
N LEU A 18 -11.96 -5.87 7.75
CA LEU A 18 -11.77 -4.50 7.30
C LEU A 18 -10.29 -4.20 7.09
N THR A 19 -9.99 -3.31 6.13
CA THR A 19 -8.70 -2.63 6.10
C THR A 19 -8.67 -1.55 7.19
N GLN A 20 -7.48 -1.05 7.52
CA GLN A 20 -7.33 0.01 8.51
C GLN A 20 -8.14 1.27 8.16
N GLU A 21 -8.18 1.65 6.88
CA GLU A 21 -8.95 2.81 6.41
C GLU A 21 -10.45 2.61 6.68
N ARG A 22 -10.96 1.43 6.32
CA ARG A 22 -12.37 1.09 6.55
C ARG A 22 -12.73 1.01 8.03
N ALA A 23 -11.80 0.57 8.88
CA ALA A 23 -12.01 0.53 10.32
C ALA A 23 -12.04 1.95 10.92
N VAL A 24 -11.16 2.85 10.44
CA VAL A 24 -11.16 4.26 10.85
C VAL A 24 -12.44 4.96 10.41
N ASP A 25 -12.86 4.77 9.16
CA ASP A 25 -14.02 5.45 8.57
C ASP A 25 -15.36 4.78 8.91
N PHE A 26 -15.35 3.65 9.63
CA PHE A 26 -16.58 2.95 9.97
C PHE A 26 -17.45 3.81 10.91
N PRO A 27 -18.65 4.26 10.48
CA PRO A 27 -19.51 5.07 11.30
C PRO A 27 -20.10 4.21 12.43
N ASN A 28 -20.13 4.75 13.65
CA ASN A 28 -20.76 4.11 14.81
C ASN A 28 -20.37 2.63 15.01
N LEU A 29 -19.04 2.38 15.00
CA LEU A 29 -18.52 1.04 15.24
C LEU A 29 -19.10 0.49 16.56
N PRO A 30 -19.76 -0.69 16.55
CA PRO A 30 -20.37 -1.25 17.74
C PRO A 30 -19.33 -1.68 18.79
N SER A 31 -19.77 -2.09 19.96
CA SER A 31 -18.93 -2.80 20.92
C SER A 31 -18.43 -4.10 20.30
N ILE A 32 -17.16 -4.43 20.49
CA ILE A 32 -16.46 -5.57 19.89
C ILE A 32 -16.01 -6.50 21.02
N ASP A 33 -16.29 -7.79 20.91
CA ASP A 33 -15.79 -8.77 21.88
C ASP A 33 -14.30 -9.00 21.72
N LEU A 34 -13.84 -9.23 20.49
CA LEU A 34 -12.44 -9.47 20.14
C LEU A 34 -12.10 -8.82 18.79
N PHE A 35 -10.96 -8.14 18.70
CA PHE A 35 -10.37 -7.85 17.41
C PHE A 35 -9.01 -8.50 17.25
N VAL A 36 -8.68 -8.82 16.01
CA VAL A 36 -7.38 -9.35 15.61
C VAL A 36 -6.72 -8.34 14.65
N LEU A 37 -5.49 -7.94 14.95
CA LEU A 37 -4.67 -7.16 14.06
C LEU A 37 -3.58 -8.05 13.50
N ASP A 38 -3.72 -8.42 12.22
CA ASP A 38 -2.71 -9.18 11.50
C ASP A 38 -1.59 -8.25 11.01
N GLU A 39 -0.35 -8.75 11.01
CA GLU A 39 0.83 -7.99 10.63
C GLU A 39 1.03 -6.71 11.51
N PHE A 40 0.83 -6.82 12.83
CA PHE A 40 0.86 -5.68 13.74
C PHE A 40 2.18 -4.90 13.74
N TYR A 41 3.28 -5.48 13.30
CA TYR A 41 4.56 -4.79 13.11
C TYR A 41 4.48 -3.60 12.14
N LYS A 42 3.43 -3.54 11.32
CA LYS A 42 3.13 -2.39 10.46
C LYS A 42 2.58 -1.17 11.20
N LEU A 43 2.40 -1.25 12.51
CA LEU A 43 2.24 -0.06 13.36
C LEU A 43 3.49 0.81 13.33
N ASP A 44 4.66 0.20 13.08
CA ASP A 44 5.94 0.89 12.98
C ASP A 44 6.01 1.79 11.73
N PRO A 45 6.33 3.08 11.88
CA PRO A 45 6.29 4.07 10.79
C PRO A 45 7.49 4.02 9.84
N ARG A 46 8.54 3.25 10.14
CA ARG A 46 9.81 3.27 9.43
C ARG A 46 9.72 2.89 7.95
N GLU A 47 8.75 2.05 7.57
CA GLU A 47 8.57 1.63 6.17
C GLU A 47 7.57 2.51 5.41
N ASP A 48 6.42 2.79 6.01
CA ASP A 48 5.34 3.58 5.43
C ASP A 48 4.63 4.39 6.53
N MET A 49 5.13 5.60 6.78
CA MET A 49 4.62 6.51 7.80
C MET A 49 3.10 6.70 7.69
N GLN A 50 2.59 6.93 6.48
CA GLN A 50 1.18 7.25 6.30
C GLN A 50 0.26 6.07 6.63
N ARG A 51 0.61 4.86 6.16
CA ARG A 51 -0.15 3.66 6.47
C ARG A 51 -0.04 3.28 7.95
N ALA A 52 1.15 3.43 8.53
CA ALA A 52 1.37 3.18 9.95
C ALA A 52 0.50 4.11 10.81
N MET A 53 0.41 5.41 10.51
CA MET A 53 -0.45 6.34 11.24
C MET A 53 -1.93 5.96 11.14
N THR A 54 -2.40 5.55 9.96
CA THR A 54 -3.78 5.08 9.79
C THR A 54 -4.04 3.80 10.59
N LEU A 55 -3.08 2.87 10.61
CA LEU A 55 -3.18 1.63 11.39
C LEU A 55 -3.16 1.89 12.90
N ASN A 56 -2.32 2.82 13.37
CA ASN A 56 -2.30 3.27 14.77
C ASN A 56 -3.63 3.91 15.17
N HIS A 57 -4.23 4.73 14.29
CA HIS A 57 -5.56 5.29 14.55
C HIS A 57 -6.65 4.21 14.60
N ALA A 58 -6.61 3.23 13.68
CA ALA A 58 -7.53 2.08 13.73
C ALA A 58 -7.35 1.27 15.02
N PHE A 59 -6.12 0.97 15.40
CA PHE A 59 -5.78 0.27 16.65
C PHE A 59 -6.34 1.04 17.85
N TYR A 60 -6.11 2.35 17.94
CA TYR A 60 -6.63 3.19 19.01
C TYR A 60 -8.17 3.14 19.10
N LYS A 61 -8.88 3.32 17.95
CA LYS A 61 -10.35 3.22 17.92
C LYS A 61 -10.84 1.85 18.38
N LEU A 62 -10.19 0.79 17.94
CA LEU A 62 -10.58 -0.58 18.29
C LEU A 62 -10.34 -0.88 19.77
N THR A 63 -9.21 -0.46 20.35
CA THR A 63 -8.93 -0.66 21.78
C THR A 63 -9.95 0.06 22.70
N LYS A 64 -10.56 1.15 22.23
CA LYS A 64 -11.65 1.84 22.97
C LYS A 64 -13.00 1.13 22.91
N LYS A 65 -13.20 0.23 21.95
CA LYS A 65 -14.48 -0.44 21.69
C LYS A 65 -14.46 -1.93 22.00
N ALA A 66 -13.28 -2.52 22.06
CA ALA A 66 -13.11 -3.96 22.22
C ALA A 66 -12.82 -4.37 23.66
N ARG A 67 -13.30 -5.56 24.01
CA ARG A 67 -12.99 -6.19 25.31
C ARG A 67 -11.64 -6.88 25.31
N GLN A 68 -11.27 -7.47 24.17
CA GLN A 68 -10.04 -8.24 23.99
C GLN A 68 -9.43 -7.93 22.62
N PHE A 69 -8.12 -8.15 22.50
CA PHE A 69 -7.43 -8.07 21.22
C PHE A 69 -6.34 -9.13 21.11
N TYR A 70 -6.00 -9.44 19.87
CA TYR A 70 -4.90 -10.32 19.52
C TYR A 70 -4.08 -9.71 18.38
N LEU A 71 -2.80 -9.45 18.63
CA LEU A 71 -1.88 -8.91 17.66
C LEU A 71 -1.01 -10.05 17.10
N LEU A 72 -1.09 -10.24 15.78
CA LEU A 72 -0.36 -11.29 15.07
C LEU A 72 0.77 -10.69 14.25
N GLY A 73 1.91 -11.32 14.29
CA GLY A 73 3.06 -10.90 13.48
C GLY A 73 4.09 -12.01 13.38
N PRO A 74 5.02 -11.90 12.42
CA PRO A 74 6.16 -12.78 12.36
C PRO A 74 7.12 -12.51 13.53
N ASN A 75 8.19 -13.30 13.62
CA ASN A 75 9.15 -13.20 14.72
C ASN A 75 9.78 -11.80 14.81
N ILE A 76 9.52 -11.11 15.91
CA ILE A 76 10.08 -9.79 16.26
C ILE A 76 10.81 -9.91 17.60
N GLN A 77 11.72 -8.99 17.91
CA GLN A 77 12.50 -9.02 19.14
C GLN A 77 11.65 -8.60 20.35
N SER A 78 11.04 -7.44 20.28
CA SER A 78 10.20 -6.90 21.34
C SER A 78 9.25 -5.82 20.83
N ILE A 79 8.35 -5.41 21.71
CA ILE A 79 7.47 -4.25 21.61
C ILE A 79 7.91 -3.19 22.63
N PRO A 80 7.43 -1.93 22.58
CA PRO A 80 7.84 -0.88 23.50
C PRO A 80 7.64 -1.26 24.97
N ASP A 81 8.57 -0.87 25.80
CA ASP A 81 8.47 -1.06 27.26
C ASP A 81 7.23 -0.36 27.82
N GLY A 82 6.51 -1.02 28.74
CA GLY A 82 5.27 -0.51 29.32
C GLY A 82 4.02 -0.66 28.43
N PHE A 83 4.17 -1.09 27.18
CA PHE A 83 3.02 -1.38 26.33
C PHE A 83 2.15 -2.52 26.90
N PRO A 84 2.73 -3.65 27.37
CA PRO A 84 1.96 -4.73 27.99
C PRO A 84 1.14 -4.27 29.19
N GLU A 85 1.69 -3.44 30.06
CA GLU A 85 1.03 -2.90 31.26
C GLU A 85 -0.10 -1.94 30.88
N ARG A 86 0.15 -1.04 29.91
CA ARG A 86 -0.84 -0.06 29.44
C ARG A 86 -2.06 -0.70 28.82
N PHE A 87 -1.84 -1.72 27.99
CA PHE A 87 -2.90 -2.40 27.24
C PHE A 87 -3.35 -3.71 27.90
N LYS A 88 -2.81 -4.06 29.06
CA LYS A 88 -3.13 -5.30 29.81
C LYS A 88 -3.01 -6.55 28.93
N CYS A 89 -1.90 -6.68 28.21
CA CYS A 89 -1.64 -7.78 27.30
C CYS A 89 -0.31 -8.46 27.65
N GLN A 90 -0.08 -9.63 27.04
CA GLN A 90 1.15 -10.38 27.16
C GLN A 90 1.82 -10.48 25.78
N PHE A 91 3.11 -10.20 25.71
CA PHE A 91 3.91 -10.47 24.53
C PHE A 91 4.43 -11.90 24.58
N ILE A 92 4.04 -12.71 23.59
CA ILE A 92 4.46 -14.11 23.47
C ILE A 92 5.28 -14.25 22.19
N ARG A 93 6.57 -14.51 22.37
CA ARG A 93 7.46 -14.84 21.27
C ARG A 93 7.47 -16.36 21.07
N THR A 94 7.39 -16.81 19.83
CA THR A 94 7.48 -18.22 19.47
C THR A 94 8.42 -18.40 18.28
N ASP A 95 9.29 -19.38 18.37
CA ASP A 95 10.18 -19.82 17.28
C ASP A 95 9.57 -21.00 16.49
N PHE A 96 8.28 -21.25 16.68
CA PHE A 96 7.60 -22.35 16.00
C PHE A 96 7.58 -22.15 14.49
N ALA A 97 8.21 -23.06 13.76
CA ALA A 97 8.21 -23.11 12.31
C ALA A 97 7.40 -24.31 11.82
N THR A 98 6.42 -24.07 10.96
CA THR A 98 5.58 -25.14 10.38
C THR A 98 6.27 -25.91 9.26
N VAL A 99 7.39 -25.39 8.74
CA VAL A 99 8.13 -25.96 7.61
C VAL A 99 9.63 -25.82 7.84
N VAL A 100 10.37 -26.87 7.52
CA VAL A 100 11.84 -26.85 7.49
C VAL A 100 12.29 -26.26 6.15
N THR A 101 13.20 -25.29 6.20
CA THR A 101 13.77 -24.68 4.99
C THR A 101 15.25 -25.02 4.88
N GLU A 102 15.66 -25.52 3.72
CA GLU A 102 17.07 -25.73 3.38
C GLU A 102 17.60 -24.52 2.62
N LEU A 103 18.65 -23.88 3.14
CA LEU A 103 19.32 -22.76 2.48
C LEU A 103 20.43 -23.30 1.57
N ILE A 104 20.30 -23.04 0.27
CA ILE A 104 21.23 -23.52 -0.76
C ILE A 104 21.94 -22.33 -1.40
N PRO A 105 23.23 -22.12 -1.12
CA PRO A 105 23.97 -21.01 -1.73
C PRO A 105 24.17 -21.25 -3.23
N VAL A 106 23.87 -20.23 -4.05
CA VAL A 106 24.08 -20.26 -5.50
C VAL A 106 25.27 -19.41 -5.86
N ARG A 107 26.30 -20.03 -6.41
CA ARG A 107 27.48 -19.32 -6.91
C ARG A 107 27.29 -18.89 -8.35
N ALA A 108 27.50 -17.62 -8.64
CA ALA A 108 27.51 -17.05 -9.98
C ALA A 108 28.77 -16.23 -10.21
N LYS A 109 29.28 -16.21 -11.44
CA LYS A 109 30.34 -15.27 -11.81
C LYS A 109 29.74 -13.86 -11.91
N LYS A 110 30.50 -12.85 -11.49
CA LYS A 110 30.07 -11.45 -11.57
C LYS A 110 29.60 -11.09 -12.98
N GLY A 111 28.38 -10.54 -13.08
CA GLY A 111 27.73 -10.20 -14.36
C GLY A 111 27.07 -11.37 -15.09
N LYS A 112 27.12 -12.60 -14.52
CA LYS A 112 26.47 -13.80 -15.05
C LYS A 112 25.40 -14.37 -14.11
N GLU A 113 24.93 -13.52 -13.18
CA GLU A 113 23.94 -13.93 -12.19
C GLU A 113 22.61 -14.32 -12.86
N LEU A 114 22.20 -13.58 -13.89
CA LEU A 114 20.97 -13.86 -14.62
C LEU A 114 21.07 -15.18 -15.41
N ASP A 115 22.19 -15.42 -16.09
CA ASP A 115 22.41 -16.68 -16.82
C ASP A 115 22.32 -17.85 -15.83
N ARG A 116 22.98 -17.74 -14.67
CA ARG A 116 22.94 -18.77 -13.62
C ARG A 116 21.52 -18.98 -13.04
N LEU A 117 20.75 -17.90 -12.90
CA LEU A 117 19.33 -18.00 -12.50
C LEU A 117 18.52 -18.81 -13.51
N LEU A 118 18.71 -18.54 -14.80
CA LEU A 118 18.01 -19.26 -15.87
C LEU A 118 18.40 -20.74 -15.91
N ASP A 119 19.67 -21.08 -15.69
CA ASP A 119 20.13 -22.47 -15.60
C ASP A 119 19.53 -23.15 -14.36
N LEU A 120 19.53 -22.47 -13.22
CA LEU A 120 18.90 -22.99 -12.01
C LEU A 120 17.39 -23.26 -12.20
N CYS A 121 16.69 -22.42 -12.95
CA CYS A 121 15.27 -22.63 -13.26
C CYS A 121 15.01 -23.90 -14.11
N ASP A 122 16.01 -24.36 -14.87
CA ASP A 122 15.93 -25.64 -15.59
C ASP A 122 16.30 -26.83 -14.70
N GLU A 123 17.14 -26.64 -13.68
CA GLU A 123 17.58 -27.66 -12.72
C GLU A 123 16.51 -27.99 -11.68
N VAL A 124 15.72 -26.99 -11.25
CA VAL A 124 14.76 -27.14 -10.15
C VAL A 124 13.42 -27.73 -10.62
N ASN A 125 12.87 -28.62 -9.81
CA ASN A 125 11.58 -29.25 -10.09
C ASN A 125 10.49 -28.73 -9.12
N GLY A 126 9.33 -28.36 -9.66
CA GLY A 126 8.15 -27.93 -8.93
C GLY A 126 7.97 -26.41 -8.91
N SER A 127 6.92 -25.97 -8.25
CA SER A 127 6.53 -24.56 -8.20
C SER A 127 7.65 -23.70 -7.58
N THR A 128 8.11 -22.70 -8.31
CA THR A 128 9.28 -21.90 -7.97
C THR A 128 8.94 -20.40 -7.92
N LEU A 129 9.14 -19.82 -6.76
CA LEU A 129 9.02 -18.37 -6.52
C LEU A 129 10.39 -17.72 -6.71
N ILE A 130 10.46 -16.65 -7.51
CA ILE A 130 11.71 -15.91 -7.75
C ILE A 130 11.55 -14.48 -7.21
N PHE A 131 12.26 -14.18 -6.14
CA PHE A 131 12.28 -12.84 -5.55
C PHE A 131 13.35 -11.95 -6.21
N CYS A 132 12.97 -10.73 -6.58
CA CYS A 132 13.85 -9.72 -7.16
C CYS A 132 13.57 -8.31 -6.63
N ALA A 133 14.54 -7.39 -6.82
CA ALA A 133 14.57 -6.09 -6.17
C ALA A 133 13.54 -5.07 -6.69
N SER A 134 13.03 -5.22 -7.91
CA SER A 134 12.21 -4.17 -8.55
C SER A 134 11.30 -4.71 -9.66
N PRO A 135 10.22 -3.97 -10.02
CA PRO A 135 9.37 -4.32 -11.16
C PRO A 135 10.15 -4.47 -12.47
N LYS A 136 11.08 -3.56 -12.75
CA LYS A 136 11.94 -3.63 -13.93
C LYS A 136 12.77 -4.94 -13.98
N LYS A 137 13.30 -5.38 -12.82
CA LYS A 137 14.04 -6.64 -12.72
C LYS A 137 13.12 -7.84 -12.91
N ALA A 138 11.88 -7.75 -12.36
CA ALA A 138 10.87 -8.81 -12.56
C ALA A 138 10.55 -9.00 -14.04
N ARG A 139 10.30 -7.92 -14.79
CA ARG A 139 10.07 -7.99 -16.24
C ARG A 139 11.24 -8.62 -16.98
N GLN A 140 12.47 -8.17 -16.69
CA GLN A 140 13.67 -8.74 -17.30
C GLN A 140 13.78 -10.26 -17.10
N ILE A 141 13.51 -10.74 -15.88
CA ILE A 141 13.54 -12.18 -15.57
C ILE A 141 12.42 -12.91 -16.30
N VAL A 142 11.18 -12.39 -16.28
CA VAL A 142 10.03 -12.98 -16.99
C VAL A 142 10.31 -13.08 -18.49
N GLU A 143 10.82 -12.02 -19.10
CA GLU A 143 11.15 -12.00 -20.53
C GLU A 143 12.19 -13.07 -20.89
N LYS A 144 13.28 -13.15 -20.11
CA LYS A 144 14.34 -14.14 -20.36
C LYS A 144 13.89 -15.58 -20.11
N LEU A 145 13.05 -15.84 -19.12
CA LEU A 145 12.43 -17.14 -18.88
C LEU A 145 11.46 -17.53 -20.02
N ALA A 146 10.71 -16.57 -20.54
CA ALA A 146 9.81 -16.79 -21.67
C ALA A 146 10.58 -17.07 -22.98
N GLU A 147 11.72 -16.38 -23.22
CA GLU A 147 12.58 -16.62 -24.38
C GLU A 147 13.29 -17.98 -24.33
N LYS A 148 13.74 -18.42 -23.13
CA LYS A 148 14.48 -19.66 -22.94
C LYS A 148 13.58 -20.91 -22.93
N SER A 149 12.25 -20.75 -22.84
CA SER A 149 11.31 -21.87 -22.76
C SER A 149 11.31 -22.71 -24.06
N SER A 150 12.27 -23.63 -24.14
CA SER A 150 12.36 -24.62 -25.20
C SER A 150 11.35 -25.77 -25.07
N THR A 151 10.77 -25.95 -23.89
CA THR A 151 9.68 -26.89 -23.58
C THR A 151 8.37 -26.14 -23.55
N GLN A 152 7.36 -26.56 -24.32
CA GLN A 152 6.00 -26.04 -24.28
C GLN A 152 5.44 -26.21 -22.86
N ARG A 153 5.64 -25.19 -22.04
CA ARG A 153 4.94 -25.09 -20.75
C ARG A 153 3.51 -24.65 -21.06
N GLU A 154 2.55 -25.43 -20.63
CA GLU A 154 1.16 -24.96 -20.62
C GLU A 154 1.11 -23.73 -19.73
N GLY A 155 0.90 -22.56 -20.31
CA GLY A 155 0.69 -21.33 -19.59
C GLY A 155 -0.80 -21.05 -19.38
N MET A 156 -1.14 -19.77 -19.38
CA MET A 156 -2.52 -19.27 -19.29
C MET A 156 -2.85 -18.46 -20.56
N PRO A 157 -2.99 -19.08 -21.74
CA PRO A 157 -3.14 -18.38 -23.02
C PRO A 157 -4.39 -17.50 -23.09
N GLU A 158 -5.52 -17.95 -22.53
CA GLU A 158 -6.75 -17.17 -22.49
C GLU A 158 -6.57 -15.89 -21.63
N ALA A 159 -5.94 -16.03 -20.46
CA ALA A 159 -5.63 -14.89 -19.61
C ALA A 159 -4.64 -13.93 -20.29
N ALA A 160 -3.63 -14.46 -21.00
CA ALA A 160 -2.69 -13.66 -21.77
C ALA A 160 -3.37 -12.87 -22.87
N THR A 161 -4.30 -13.49 -23.60
CA THR A 161 -5.10 -12.82 -24.65
C THR A 161 -5.93 -11.69 -24.03
N TRP A 162 -6.66 -11.99 -22.96
CA TRP A 162 -7.46 -10.99 -22.27
C TRP A 162 -6.62 -9.80 -21.75
N VAL A 163 -5.44 -10.06 -21.17
CA VAL A 163 -4.52 -9.01 -20.71
C VAL A 163 -4.02 -8.18 -21.88
N GLY A 164 -3.65 -8.79 -23.00
CA GLY A 164 -3.22 -8.09 -24.20
C GLY A 164 -4.30 -7.19 -24.81
N GLU A 165 -5.55 -7.63 -24.78
CA GLU A 165 -6.71 -6.89 -25.30
C GLU A 165 -7.12 -5.72 -24.40
N ASN A 166 -7.03 -5.87 -23.10
CA ASN A 166 -7.52 -4.86 -22.14
C ASN A 166 -6.43 -3.89 -21.66
N TYR A 167 -5.14 -4.27 -21.76
CA TYR A 167 -4.00 -3.44 -21.39
C TYR A 167 -3.12 -3.14 -22.61
N HIS A 168 -2.16 -4.01 -22.90
CA HIS A 168 -1.32 -3.90 -24.11
C HIS A 168 -0.71 -5.26 -24.47
N PRO A 169 -0.69 -5.65 -25.78
CA PRO A 169 -0.18 -6.96 -26.20
C PRO A 169 1.33 -7.14 -26.01
N GLU A 170 2.10 -6.05 -25.99
CA GLU A 170 3.55 -6.08 -25.77
C GLU A 170 3.93 -6.01 -24.28
N TRP A 171 2.97 -5.90 -23.35
CA TRP A 171 3.29 -5.95 -21.93
C TRP A 171 3.91 -7.31 -21.58
N THR A 172 5.07 -7.30 -20.91
CA THR A 172 5.84 -8.52 -20.56
C THR A 172 5.00 -9.57 -19.85
N LEU A 173 3.98 -9.17 -19.07
CA LEU A 173 3.04 -10.10 -18.45
C LEU A 173 2.35 -11.01 -19.46
N VAL A 174 2.02 -10.53 -20.66
CA VAL A 174 1.37 -11.32 -21.72
C VAL A 174 2.29 -12.44 -22.19
N LYS A 175 3.57 -12.16 -22.43
CA LYS A 175 4.59 -13.16 -22.80
C LYS A 175 4.76 -14.18 -21.68
N GLY A 176 4.87 -13.71 -20.44
CA GLY A 176 5.03 -14.55 -19.25
C GLY A 176 3.86 -15.54 -19.08
N LEU A 177 2.62 -15.06 -19.13
CA LEU A 177 1.42 -15.92 -19.00
C LEU A 177 1.35 -16.99 -20.07
N LYS A 178 1.74 -16.69 -21.32
CA LYS A 178 1.81 -17.69 -22.42
C LYS A 178 2.86 -18.76 -22.16
N SER A 179 3.98 -18.40 -21.50
CA SER A 179 5.14 -19.28 -21.29
C SER A 179 5.16 -19.93 -19.90
N GLY A 180 4.06 -19.86 -19.13
CA GLY A 180 3.99 -20.45 -17.80
C GLY A 180 4.76 -19.67 -16.72
N VAL A 181 4.98 -18.37 -16.90
CA VAL A 181 5.69 -17.51 -15.96
C VAL A 181 4.77 -16.36 -15.51
N GLY A 182 4.39 -16.37 -14.23
CA GLY A 182 3.64 -15.29 -13.62
C GLY A 182 4.54 -14.14 -13.14
N MET A 183 3.95 -12.97 -12.96
CA MET A 183 4.61 -11.79 -12.39
C MET A 183 3.78 -11.20 -11.28
N HIS A 184 4.43 -10.71 -10.22
CA HIS A 184 3.75 -10.06 -9.10
C HIS A 184 4.59 -8.91 -8.53
N HIS A 185 4.11 -7.69 -8.65
CA HIS A 185 4.75 -6.52 -8.03
C HIS A 185 3.74 -5.40 -7.74
N GLY A 186 4.15 -4.42 -6.95
CA GLY A 186 3.27 -3.39 -6.43
C GLY A 186 2.63 -2.44 -7.46
N ARG A 187 3.08 -2.43 -8.71
CA ARG A 187 2.44 -1.63 -9.78
C ARG A 187 1.31 -2.37 -10.50
N MET A 188 1.18 -3.67 -10.28
CA MET A 188 0.12 -4.46 -10.91
C MET A 188 -1.24 -4.24 -10.24
N PRO A 189 -2.36 -4.30 -11.01
CA PRO A 189 -3.69 -4.38 -10.43
C PRO A 189 -3.84 -5.61 -9.54
N ARG A 190 -4.51 -5.46 -8.40
CA ARG A 190 -4.71 -6.55 -7.45
C ARG A 190 -5.32 -7.80 -8.09
N ALA A 191 -6.29 -7.63 -9.00
CA ALA A 191 -6.93 -8.74 -9.69
C ALA A 191 -5.93 -9.55 -10.54
N LEU A 192 -5.04 -8.88 -11.29
CA LEU A 192 -4.02 -9.55 -12.10
C LEU A 192 -2.94 -10.20 -11.23
N ALA A 193 -2.53 -9.53 -10.16
CA ALA A 193 -1.61 -10.10 -9.18
C ALA A 193 -2.18 -11.39 -8.57
N GLN A 194 -3.45 -11.38 -8.16
CA GLN A 194 -4.16 -12.55 -7.65
C GLN A 194 -4.35 -13.66 -8.71
N LEU A 195 -4.60 -13.29 -9.97
CA LEU A 195 -4.67 -14.25 -11.08
C LEU A 195 -3.36 -15.00 -11.24
N CYS A 196 -2.21 -14.30 -11.21
CA CYS A 196 -0.88 -14.93 -11.28
C CYS A 196 -0.64 -15.87 -10.09
N VAL A 197 -0.99 -15.45 -8.87
CA VAL A 197 -0.88 -16.29 -7.66
C VAL A 197 -1.78 -17.52 -7.75
N LYS A 198 -3.01 -17.36 -8.22
CA LYS A 198 -3.94 -18.47 -8.41
C LYS A 198 -3.39 -19.47 -9.44
N GLY A 199 -2.95 -18.98 -10.60
CA GLY A 199 -2.33 -19.82 -11.64
C GLY A 199 -1.08 -20.56 -11.14
N PHE A 200 -0.26 -19.90 -10.33
CA PHE A 200 0.89 -20.51 -9.66
C PHE A 200 0.48 -21.62 -8.68
N ASN A 201 -0.49 -21.37 -7.83
CA ASN A 201 -0.98 -22.35 -6.86
C ASN A 201 -1.71 -23.54 -7.52
N GLU A 202 -2.32 -23.34 -8.68
CA GLU A 202 -2.96 -24.38 -9.50
C GLU A 202 -1.96 -25.15 -10.39
N GLY A 203 -0.68 -24.76 -10.40
CA GLY A 203 0.37 -25.40 -11.20
C GLY A 203 0.38 -25.00 -12.69
N LYS A 204 -0.50 -24.08 -13.12
CA LYS A 204 -0.52 -23.54 -14.49
C LYS A 204 0.66 -22.63 -14.79
N LEU A 205 1.21 -22.00 -13.75
CA LEU A 205 2.39 -21.15 -13.81
C LEU A 205 3.48 -21.75 -12.91
N PRO A 206 4.38 -22.58 -13.43
CA PRO A 206 5.47 -23.18 -12.66
C PRO A 206 6.38 -22.15 -12.00
N PHE A 207 6.50 -20.96 -12.58
CA PHE A 207 7.30 -19.87 -12.05
C PHE A 207 6.45 -18.64 -11.73
N LEU A 208 6.76 -17.99 -10.59
CA LEU A 208 6.20 -16.70 -10.23
C LEU A 208 7.34 -15.76 -9.82
N VAL A 209 7.60 -14.74 -10.66
CA VAL A 209 8.60 -13.72 -10.39
C VAL A 209 7.96 -12.58 -9.61
N CYS A 210 8.55 -12.21 -8.46
CA CYS A 210 7.92 -11.25 -7.55
C CYS A 210 8.91 -10.27 -6.92
N THR A 211 8.34 -9.17 -6.43
CA THR A 211 9.01 -8.24 -5.52
C THR A 211 8.48 -8.39 -4.10
N SER A 212 8.91 -7.52 -3.17
CA SER A 212 8.50 -7.55 -1.76
C SER A 212 6.98 -7.56 -1.53
N THR A 213 6.18 -7.07 -2.45
CA THR A 213 4.71 -7.04 -2.30
C THR A 213 4.03 -8.42 -2.26
N LEU A 214 4.71 -9.49 -2.68
CA LEU A 214 4.22 -10.85 -2.53
C LEU A 214 4.57 -11.44 -1.16
N ILE A 215 5.56 -10.86 -0.46
CA ILE A 215 6.03 -11.37 0.82
C ILE A 215 4.93 -11.30 1.88
N GLU A 216 4.05 -10.32 1.77
CA GLU A 216 3.01 -10.00 2.73
C GLU A 216 1.61 -10.34 2.22
N GLY A 217 0.80 -10.98 3.06
CA GLY A 217 -0.62 -11.20 2.83
C GLY A 217 -1.00 -12.15 1.68
N VAL A 218 -0.03 -12.77 0.99
CA VAL A 218 -0.30 -13.68 -0.14
C VAL A 218 0.10 -15.10 0.21
N ASN A 219 -0.83 -16.04 0.04
CA ASN A 219 -0.61 -17.43 0.34
C ASN A 219 -0.15 -18.18 -0.92
N THR A 220 1.16 -18.43 -1.04
CA THR A 220 1.77 -19.17 -2.14
C THR A 220 2.13 -20.59 -1.72
N GLN A 221 2.13 -21.53 -2.68
CA GLN A 221 2.49 -22.93 -2.49
C GLN A 221 3.81 -23.24 -3.21
N ALA A 222 4.86 -22.50 -2.90
CA ALA A 222 6.15 -22.68 -3.53
C ALA A 222 6.90 -23.86 -2.90
N LYS A 223 7.38 -24.79 -3.73
CA LYS A 223 8.36 -25.80 -3.33
C LYS A 223 9.76 -25.17 -3.21
N ASN A 224 10.09 -24.31 -4.15
CA ASN A 224 11.36 -23.62 -4.21
C ASN A 224 11.17 -22.10 -4.13
N VAL A 225 12.06 -21.45 -3.40
CA VAL A 225 12.19 -19.98 -3.39
C VAL A 225 13.59 -19.63 -3.84
N ILE A 226 13.72 -18.81 -4.86
CA ILE A 226 15.00 -18.25 -5.33
C ILE A 226 15.08 -16.80 -4.90
N ILE A 227 16.00 -16.49 -4.01
CA ILE A 227 16.30 -15.12 -3.58
C ILE A 227 17.41 -14.57 -4.47
N PHE A 228 17.01 -13.93 -5.57
CA PHE A 228 17.93 -13.48 -6.60
C PHE A 228 18.65 -12.18 -6.23
N ASP A 229 17.93 -11.22 -5.65
CA ASP A 229 18.50 -9.95 -5.19
C ASP A 229 18.52 -9.86 -3.66
N ASN A 230 19.45 -9.09 -3.10
CA ASN A 230 19.52 -8.78 -1.66
C ASN A 230 19.02 -7.37 -1.32
N LYS A 231 18.17 -6.79 -2.18
CA LYS A 231 17.66 -5.42 -2.06
C LYS A 231 16.17 -5.38 -2.35
N ILE A 232 15.51 -4.37 -1.78
CA ILE A 232 14.21 -3.88 -2.20
C ILE A 232 14.46 -2.48 -2.76
N ALA A 233 14.15 -2.27 -4.05
CA ALA A 233 14.54 -1.10 -4.79
C ALA A 233 16.07 -0.84 -4.70
N LYS A 234 16.51 0.17 -3.92
CA LYS A 234 17.93 0.53 -3.77
C LYS A 234 18.52 0.15 -2.40
N LYS A 235 17.69 -0.25 -1.43
CA LYS A 235 18.10 -0.51 -0.04
C LYS A 235 18.25 -2.01 0.19
N LYS A 236 19.33 -2.44 0.85
CA LYS A 236 19.45 -3.83 1.33
C LYS A 236 18.32 -4.13 2.31
N TYR A 237 17.71 -5.29 2.17
CA TYR A 237 16.71 -5.75 3.13
C TYR A 237 17.37 -6.31 4.40
N ASP A 238 16.64 -6.27 5.48
CA ASP A 238 17.03 -6.79 6.79
C ASP A 238 16.71 -8.30 6.93
N PHE A 239 17.10 -8.86 8.07
CA PHE A 239 16.87 -10.26 8.40
C PHE A 239 15.36 -10.58 8.48
N PHE A 240 14.55 -9.66 8.96
CA PHE A 240 13.12 -9.82 9.04
C PHE A 240 12.48 -10.02 7.65
N THR A 241 12.83 -9.17 6.71
CA THR A 241 12.40 -9.29 5.30
C THR A 241 12.90 -10.61 4.67
N PHE A 242 14.17 -10.95 4.90
CA PHE A 242 14.74 -12.21 4.42
C PHE A 242 13.96 -13.42 4.96
N ASN A 243 13.65 -13.44 6.25
CA ASN A 243 12.86 -14.50 6.87
C ASN A 243 11.45 -14.61 6.29
N ASN A 244 10.81 -13.48 6.02
CA ASN A 244 9.49 -13.46 5.40
C ASN A 244 9.51 -14.02 3.97
N ILE A 245 10.57 -13.73 3.18
CA ILE A 245 10.77 -14.32 1.85
C ILE A 245 11.00 -15.83 1.98
N ARG A 246 11.94 -16.24 2.84
CA ARG A 246 12.28 -17.63 3.12
C ARG A 246 11.06 -18.44 3.54
N GLY A 247 10.21 -17.88 4.40
CA GLY A 247 9.00 -18.50 4.90
C GLY A 247 7.92 -18.77 3.84
N ARG A 248 8.12 -18.32 2.59
CA ARG A 248 7.24 -18.66 1.46
C ARG A 248 7.58 -20.00 0.81
N SER A 249 8.70 -20.61 1.16
CA SER A 249 9.07 -21.96 0.73
C SER A 249 8.46 -23.00 1.65
N GLY A 250 7.96 -24.08 1.05
CA GLY A 250 7.28 -25.15 1.77
C GLY A 250 5.87 -24.77 2.27
N ARG A 251 5.08 -25.77 2.57
CA ARG A 251 3.75 -25.59 3.17
C ARG A 251 3.36 -26.84 3.93
N MET A 252 2.82 -26.64 5.13
CA MET A 252 2.25 -27.70 5.95
C MET A 252 1.26 -28.52 5.11
N PHE A 253 1.39 -29.86 5.16
CA PHE A 253 0.58 -30.84 4.42
C PHE A 253 0.84 -30.97 2.90
N LYS A 254 1.73 -30.14 2.28
CA LYS A 254 2.12 -30.32 0.86
C LYS A 254 3.62 -30.54 0.67
N HIS A 255 4.43 -29.65 1.22
CA HIS A 255 5.89 -29.69 1.13
C HIS A 255 6.49 -29.36 2.48
N PHE A 256 6.84 -30.38 3.26
CA PHE A 256 7.43 -30.22 4.60
C PHE A 256 8.84 -29.64 4.57
N ILE A 257 9.56 -29.83 3.45
CA ILE A 257 10.88 -29.24 3.21
C ILE A 257 10.77 -28.32 2.02
N GLY A 258 11.13 -27.04 2.22
CA GLY A 258 11.21 -26.02 1.19
C GLY A 258 12.67 -25.68 0.88
N ASN A 259 13.02 -25.63 -0.41
CA ASN A 259 14.35 -25.24 -0.84
C ASN A 259 14.42 -23.71 -1.02
N VAL A 260 15.44 -23.09 -0.45
CA VAL A 260 15.68 -21.64 -0.58
C VAL A 260 17.05 -21.42 -1.18
N TYR A 261 17.08 -21.06 -2.44
CA TYR A 261 18.28 -20.77 -3.19
C TYR A 261 18.67 -19.29 -3.02
N VAL A 262 19.88 -19.02 -2.54
CA VAL A 262 20.33 -17.67 -2.23
C VAL A 262 21.54 -17.26 -3.09
N PHE A 263 21.42 -16.16 -3.84
CA PHE A 263 22.50 -15.61 -4.68
C PHE A 263 23.44 -14.70 -3.90
N HIS A 264 23.05 -14.30 -2.71
CA HIS A 264 23.81 -13.41 -1.84
C HIS A 264 23.82 -13.95 -0.42
N GLU A 265 24.82 -13.55 0.35
CA GLU A 265 24.87 -13.89 1.78
C GLU A 265 23.62 -13.33 2.49
N PRO A 266 22.95 -14.15 3.31
CA PRO A 266 21.85 -13.70 4.13
C PRO A 266 22.28 -12.53 5.04
N PRO A 267 21.38 -11.59 5.38
CA PRO A 267 21.68 -10.56 6.37
C PRO A 267 21.92 -11.18 7.76
N GLN A 268 22.62 -10.42 8.62
CA GLN A 268 22.82 -10.83 10.01
C GLN A 268 21.48 -10.98 10.72
N GLU A 269 21.40 -11.94 11.63
CA GLU A 269 20.19 -12.23 12.38
C GLU A 269 19.95 -11.14 13.45
N GLU A 270 19.20 -10.12 13.04
CA GLU A 270 18.68 -9.06 13.89
C GLU A 270 17.17 -9.01 13.76
N LEU A 271 16.47 -9.20 14.88
CA LEU A 271 15.03 -9.06 14.90
C LEU A 271 14.64 -7.60 15.19
N PRO A 272 13.63 -7.04 14.51
CA PRO A 272 13.24 -5.67 14.72
C PRO A 272 12.53 -5.46 16.06
N LEU A 273 12.76 -4.29 16.65
CA LEU A 273 11.87 -3.69 17.62
C LEU A 273 10.73 -3.03 16.88
N VAL A 274 9.49 -3.27 17.27
CA VAL A 274 8.33 -2.64 16.65
C VAL A 274 7.96 -1.40 17.43
N GLU A 275 8.00 -0.24 16.77
CA GLU A 275 7.54 1.02 17.32
C GLU A 275 6.02 1.14 17.20
N VAL A 276 5.36 1.68 18.22
CA VAL A 276 3.90 1.87 18.26
C VAL A 276 3.58 3.34 18.56
N PRO A 277 3.48 4.21 17.53
CA PRO A 277 3.33 5.65 17.67
C PRO A 277 2.16 6.11 18.55
N VAL A 278 1.04 5.43 18.52
CA VAL A 278 -0.12 5.78 19.36
C VAL A 278 0.18 5.60 20.86
N TYR A 279 1.18 4.79 21.19
CA TYR A 279 1.63 4.55 22.57
C TYR A 279 2.83 5.43 22.95
N SER A 280 3.91 5.37 22.17
CA SER A 280 5.17 6.09 22.45
C SER A 280 5.05 7.60 22.29
N GLN A 281 4.27 8.04 21.28
CA GLN A 281 4.04 9.44 20.92
C GLN A 281 5.34 10.25 20.71
N ASP A 282 6.42 9.57 20.28
CA ASP A 282 7.69 10.20 20.02
C ASP A 282 7.61 11.19 18.84
N GLU A 283 8.31 12.31 18.97
CA GLU A 283 8.26 13.39 17.98
C GLU A 283 8.70 12.95 16.58
N GLY A 284 9.72 12.09 16.48
CA GLY A 284 10.25 11.59 15.21
C GLY A 284 9.40 10.51 14.54
N THR A 285 8.51 9.85 15.27
CA THR A 285 7.75 8.69 14.80
C THR A 285 6.24 8.89 14.79
N THR A 286 5.73 9.94 15.44
CA THR A 286 4.30 10.19 15.59
C THR A 286 3.90 11.51 14.97
N SER A 287 3.04 11.46 13.92
CA SER A 287 2.52 12.65 13.27
C SER A 287 1.44 13.35 14.10
N GLU A 288 1.28 14.65 13.90
CA GLU A 288 0.23 15.44 14.55
C GLU A 288 -1.16 15.06 14.04
N SER A 289 -1.27 14.58 12.80
CA SER A 289 -2.50 14.05 12.24
C SER A 289 -3.01 12.78 12.96
N LEU A 290 -2.12 12.01 13.61
CA LEU A 290 -2.50 10.93 14.52
C LEU A 290 -2.83 11.48 15.92
N LEU A 291 -1.94 12.29 16.47
CA LEU A 291 -2.10 12.80 17.85
C LEU A 291 -3.43 13.51 18.07
N ILE A 292 -3.88 14.32 17.09
CA ILE A 292 -5.13 15.06 17.19
C ILE A 292 -6.39 14.18 17.23
N GLN A 293 -6.26 12.90 16.85
CA GLN A 293 -7.34 11.91 16.93
C GLN A 293 -7.48 11.27 18.31
N LEU A 294 -6.46 11.44 19.16
CA LEU A 294 -6.45 10.85 20.49
C LEU A 294 -7.28 11.69 21.47
N ASP A 295 -7.82 11.02 22.48
CA ASP A 295 -8.46 11.72 23.60
C ASP A 295 -7.38 12.44 24.43
N GLU A 296 -7.73 13.58 25.03
CA GLU A 296 -6.78 14.42 25.75
C GLU A 296 -6.07 13.69 26.90
N TYR A 297 -6.78 12.81 27.60
CA TYR A 297 -6.21 12.02 28.71
C TYR A 297 -5.22 10.91 28.25
N ASP A 298 -5.24 10.52 26.97
CA ASP A 298 -4.30 9.57 26.39
C ASP A 298 -3.06 10.26 25.80
N LEU A 299 -3.08 11.59 25.67
CA LEU A 299 -1.93 12.35 25.18
C LEU A 299 -0.88 12.49 26.28
N GLN A 300 0.37 12.25 25.91
CA GLN A 300 1.52 12.59 26.74
C GLN A 300 1.71 14.12 26.82
N ARG A 301 2.45 14.59 27.85
CA ARG A 301 2.68 16.03 28.05
C ARG A 301 3.25 16.73 26.80
N LYS A 302 4.31 16.18 26.23
CA LYS A 302 4.96 16.75 25.02
C LYS A 302 4.00 16.77 23.82
N SER A 303 3.17 15.75 23.66
CA SER A 303 2.18 15.66 22.60
C SER A 303 1.08 16.72 22.75
N ARG A 304 0.65 17.00 23.97
CA ARG A 304 -0.29 18.11 24.25
C ARG A 304 0.33 19.47 23.90
N GLU A 305 1.59 19.69 24.28
CA GLU A 305 2.34 20.92 23.93
C GLU A 305 2.45 21.10 22.41
N ARG A 306 2.68 20.03 21.64
CA ARG A 306 2.67 20.04 20.16
C ARG A 306 1.32 20.39 19.57
N LEU A 307 0.23 19.95 20.18
CA LEU A 307 -1.13 20.21 19.68
C LEU A 307 -1.71 21.54 20.14
N GLU A 308 -1.12 22.19 21.15
CA GLU A 308 -1.63 23.43 21.72
C GLU A 308 -1.88 24.55 20.67
N PRO A 309 -0.99 24.78 19.67
CA PRO A 309 -1.24 25.79 18.63
C PRO A 309 -2.52 25.52 17.83
N TYR A 310 -2.88 24.24 17.64
CA TYR A 310 -4.08 23.86 16.90
C TYR A 310 -5.36 24.04 17.70
N TYR A 311 -5.31 23.89 19.00
CA TYR A 311 -6.44 24.17 19.90
C TYR A 311 -6.66 25.66 20.13
N ARG A 312 -5.60 26.47 20.07
CA ARG A 312 -5.67 27.94 20.28
C ARG A 312 -6.09 28.72 19.04
N GLN A 313 -5.92 28.18 17.85
CA GLN A 313 -6.33 28.86 16.62
C GLN A 313 -7.86 28.84 16.47
N HIS A 314 -8.40 29.85 15.76
CA HIS A 314 -9.83 30.03 15.57
C HIS A 314 -10.28 29.95 14.10
N ILE A 315 -9.37 29.64 13.16
CA ILE A 315 -9.70 29.62 11.73
C ILE A 315 -10.51 28.39 11.34
N LEU A 316 -10.16 27.20 11.89
CA LEU A 316 -10.87 25.94 11.70
C LEU A 316 -11.27 25.34 13.05
N SER A 317 -12.44 24.70 13.12
CA SER A 317 -12.80 23.89 14.29
C SER A 317 -11.95 22.62 14.35
N ILE A 318 -11.69 22.12 15.54
CA ILE A 318 -10.99 20.84 15.75
C ILE A 318 -11.73 19.68 15.08
N ASP A 319 -13.06 19.72 15.05
CA ASP A 319 -13.88 18.69 14.41
C ASP A 319 -13.62 18.61 12.90
N VAL A 320 -13.46 19.75 12.20
CA VAL A 320 -13.09 19.76 10.78
C VAL A 320 -11.70 19.17 10.59
N ILE A 321 -10.74 19.54 11.45
CA ILE A 321 -9.37 19.00 11.39
C ILE A 321 -9.37 17.49 11.58
N ARG A 322 -10.11 16.99 12.57
CA ARG A 322 -10.25 15.54 12.86
C ARG A 322 -10.93 14.76 11.73
N GLN A 323 -11.96 15.34 11.09
CA GLN A 323 -12.63 14.72 9.95
C GLN A 323 -11.70 14.51 8.75
N ASN A 324 -10.64 15.28 8.62
CA ASN A 324 -9.65 15.17 7.56
C ASN A 324 -8.49 14.24 7.97
N THR A 325 -8.83 13.00 8.35
CA THR A 325 -7.87 11.99 8.80
C THR A 325 -6.69 11.84 7.83
N GLY A 326 -5.47 11.86 8.39
CA GLY A 326 -4.24 11.69 7.63
C GLY A 326 -3.82 12.91 6.79
N ILE A 327 -4.43 14.08 7.01
CA ILE A 327 -3.94 15.38 6.53
C ILE A 327 -3.38 16.12 7.74
N GLU A 328 -2.14 16.60 7.64
CA GLU A 328 -1.49 17.28 8.77
C GLU A 328 -2.26 18.54 9.19
N PRO A 329 -2.49 18.77 10.49
CA PRO A 329 -3.25 19.92 10.98
C PRO A 329 -2.70 21.27 10.50
N ARG A 330 -1.36 21.42 10.45
CA ARG A 330 -0.71 22.64 9.97
C ARG A 330 -1.08 22.98 8.52
N ASP A 331 -1.17 21.96 7.66
CA ASP A 331 -1.46 22.12 6.23
C ASP A 331 -2.92 22.50 6.02
N GLN A 332 -3.82 21.93 6.83
CA GLN A 332 -5.23 22.28 6.85
C GLN A 332 -5.44 23.77 7.25
N ILE A 333 -4.74 24.21 8.31
CA ILE A 333 -4.81 25.59 8.80
C ILE A 333 -4.19 26.55 7.78
N ALA A 334 -3.07 26.19 7.14
CA ALA A 334 -2.45 27.00 6.10
C ALA A 334 -3.40 27.21 4.91
N LEU A 335 -4.09 26.15 4.47
CA LEU A 335 -5.12 26.25 3.43
C LEU A 335 -6.28 27.13 3.88
N ALA A 336 -6.74 27.01 5.12
CA ALA A 336 -7.83 27.80 5.66
C ALA A 336 -7.50 29.31 5.68
N HIS A 337 -6.31 29.70 6.13
CA HIS A 337 -5.84 31.08 6.06
C HIS A 337 -5.78 31.59 4.62
N TYR A 338 -5.18 30.79 3.73
CA TYR A 338 -5.10 31.16 2.31
C TYR A 338 -6.47 31.43 1.68
N LEU A 339 -7.48 30.60 2.00
CA LEU A 339 -8.83 30.80 1.49
C LEU A 339 -9.52 32.03 2.11
N ALA A 340 -9.34 32.25 3.41
CA ALA A 340 -9.89 33.44 4.09
C ALA A 340 -9.33 34.75 3.52
N GLU A 341 -8.05 34.80 3.16
CA GLU A 341 -7.41 35.96 2.55
C GLU A 341 -7.78 36.15 1.07
N LYS A 342 -8.23 35.11 0.38
CA LYS A 342 -8.47 35.13 -1.07
C LYS A 342 -9.86 34.60 -1.44
N PRO A 343 -10.94 35.35 -1.22
CA PRO A 343 -12.32 34.92 -1.46
C PRO A 343 -12.59 34.44 -2.89
N LEU A 344 -11.90 34.98 -3.90
CA LEU A 344 -11.99 34.54 -5.29
C LEU A 344 -11.55 33.06 -5.48
N LYS A 345 -10.70 32.55 -4.58
CA LYS A 345 -10.31 31.12 -4.61
C LYS A 345 -11.42 30.23 -4.06
N ILE A 346 -12.18 30.71 -3.07
CA ILE A 346 -13.36 30.01 -2.57
C ILE A 346 -14.36 29.80 -3.71
N GLN A 347 -14.64 30.83 -4.52
CA GLN A 347 -15.55 30.73 -5.67
C GLN A 347 -15.09 29.65 -6.67
N LYS A 348 -13.79 29.55 -6.95
CA LYS A 348 -13.23 28.52 -7.86
C LYS A 348 -13.31 27.11 -7.32
N LEU A 349 -13.42 26.96 -6.01
CA LEU A 349 -13.55 25.67 -5.32
C LEU A 349 -15.01 25.38 -4.92
N ALA A 350 -15.96 26.29 -5.19
CA ALA A 350 -17.37 26.15 -4.86
C ALA A 350 -18.16 25.61 -6.05
N TRP A 351 -18.41 24.31 -6.07
CA TRP A 351 -19.31 23.67 -7.06
C TRP A 351 -20.00 22.46 -6.43
N SER A 352 -21.10 22.04 -7.05
CA SER A 352 -21.80 20.81 -6.73
C SER A 352 -21.73 19.84 -7.91
N GLY A 353 -21.59 18.56 -7.62
CA GLY A 353 -21.46 17.52 -8.63
C GLY A 353 -20.05 17.44 -9.25
N TYR A 354 -20.01 17.23 -10.58
CA TYR A 354 -18.76 17.07 -11.32
C TYR A 354 -18.10 18.40 -11.67
N PRO A 355 -16.78 18.58 -11.45
CA PRO A 355 -16.09 19.81 -11.79
C PRO A 355 -15.94 20.02 -13.29
N ASP A 356 -15.98 21.27 -13.74
CA ASP A 356 -15.43 21.69 -15.02
C ASP A 356 -13.89 21.68 -15.01
N TRP A 357 -13.27 22.00 -16.14
CA TRP A 357 -11.80 22.01 -16.23
C TRP A 357 -11.15 23.04 -15.31
N SER A 358 -11.72 24.22 -15.18
CA SER A 358 -11.18 25.30 -14.34
C SER A 358 -11.25 24.93 -12.86
N GLN A 359 -12.36 24.34 -12.44
CA GLN A 359 -12.63 23.86 -11.09
C GLN A 359 -11.69 22.69 -10.72
N LEU A 360 -11.62 21.68 -11.60
CA LEU A 360 -10.72 20.53 -11.40
C LEU A 360 -9.26 20.97 -11.28
N ARG A 361 -8.83 21.89 -12.16
CA ARG A 361 -7.47 22.44 -12.10
C ARG A 361 -7.25 23.18 -10.80
N ALA A 362 -8.16 24.05 -10.38
CA ALA A 362 -8.03 24.80 -9.13
C ALA A 362 -7.93 23.86 -7.92
N LEU A 363 -8.75 22.81 -7.89
CA LEU A 363 -8.69 21.79 -6.84
C LEU A 363 -7.34 21.05 -6.82
N CYS A 364 -6.88 20.55 -7.98
CA CYS A 364 -5.62 19.82 -8.08
C CYS A 364 -4.40 20.69 -7.75
N ASP A 365 -4.40 21.96 -8.16
CA ASP A 365 -3.36 22.92 -7.81
C ASP A 365 -3.37 23.21 -6.28
N THR A 366 -4.54 23.29 -5.66
CA THR A 366 -4.70 23.46 -4.21
C THR A 366 -4.17 22.23 -3.46
N ILE A 367 -4.59 21.02 -3.86
CA ILE A 367 -4.09 19.76 -3.29
C ILE A 367 -2.57 19.70 -3.37
N TRP A 368 -2.02 19.99 -4.56
CA TRP A 368 -0.57 19.91 -4.78
C TRP A 368 0.21 20.89 -3.92
N HIS A 369 -0.26 22.12 -3.83
CA HIS A 369 0.43 23.18 -3.09
C HIS A 369 0.42 22.97 -1.57
N PHE A 370 -0.71 22.53 -1.00
CA PHE A 370 -0.86 22.45 0.45
C PHE A 370 -0.61 21.07 1.03
N PHE A 371 -0.84 19.99 0.28
CA PHE A 371 -0.84 18.64 0.85
C PHE A 371 0.22 17.70 0.26
N ILE A 372 0.99 18.13 -0.74
CA ILE A 372 2.03 17.30 -1.35
C ILE A 372 3.39 17.93 -1.08
N HIS A 373 4.13 17.31 -0.18
CA HIS A 373 5.47 17.77 0.25
C HIS A 373 6.59 16.85 -0.23
N GLU A 374 6.25 15.69 -0.81
CA GLU A 374 7.23 14.75 -1.32
C GLU A 374 7.97 15.34 -2.53
N PRO A 375 9.32 15.26 -2.57
CA PRO A 375 10.08 15.75 -3.71
C PRO A 375 9.89 14.88 -4.96
N GLY A 376 9.83 15.51 -6.12
CA GLY A 376 9.81 14.83 -7.40
C GLY A 376 8.42 14.37 -7.85
N ARG A 377 8.33 13.17 -8.45
CA ARG A 377 7.06 12.61 -8.94
C ARG A 377 6.41 11.76 -7.86
N VAL A 378 5.13 11.99 -7.63
CA VAL A 378 4.30 11.24 -6.68
C VAL A 378 3.25 10.46 -7.47
N GLY A 379 3.32 9.14 -7.49
CA GLY A 379 2.40 8.29 -8.25
C GLY A 379 2.33 8.65 -9.74
N GLY A 380 3.48 8.94 -10.35
CA GLY A 380 3.56 9.32 -11.76
C GLY A 380 3.14 10.76 -12.09
N VAL A 381 2.85 11.60 -11.07
CA VAL A 381 2.41 13.00 -11.20
C VAL A 381 3.50 13.95 -10.69
N SER A 382 3.69 15.09 -11.36
CA SER A 382 4.75 16.07 -11.04
C SER A 382 4.24 17.47 -10.69
N SER A 383 2.92 17.73 -10.79
CA SER A 383 2.32 19.03 -10.48
C SER A 383 0.80 18.92 -10.38
N GLY A 384 0.14 19.94 -9.82
CA GLY A 384 -1.31 20.03 -9.75
C GLY A 384 -1.98 20.01 -11.12
N ILE A 385 -1.44 20.77 -12.09
CA ILE A 385 -1.96 20.77 -13.47
C ILE A 385 -1.80 19.40 -14.14
N HIS A 386 -0.70 18.69 -13.89
CA HIS A 386 -0.49 17.33 -14.39
C HIS A 386 -1.51 16.36 -13.76
N LEU A 387 -1.78 16.50 -12.46
CA LEU A 387 -2.83 15.73 -11.78
C LEU A 387 -4.21 15.97 -12.40
N ALA A 388 -4.60 17.23 -12.59
CA ALA A 388 -5.86 17.59 -13.21
C ALA A 388 -6.02 17.00 -14.62
N TYR A 389 -4.97 17.08 -15.42
CA TYR A 389 -4.96 16.49 -16.76
C TYR A 389 -5.17 14.97 -16.74
N LYS A 390 -4.44 14.25 -15.89
CA LYS A 390 -4.58 12.79 -15.77
C LYS A 390 -5.95 12.37 -15.23
N ILE A 391 -6.51 13.07 -14.25
CA ILE A 391 -7.87 12.80 -13.74
C ILE A 391 -8.91 13.03 -14.84
N LYS A 392 -8.81 14.14 -15.58
CA LYS A 392 -9.69 14.42 -16.71
C LYS A 392 -9.59 13.35 -17.79
N GLN A 393 -8.38 12.96 -18.17
CA GLN A 393 -8.14 11.92 -19.18
C GLN A 393 -8.77 10.59 -18.76
N MET A 394 -8.59 10.17 -17.52
CA MET A 394 -9.12 8.91 -17.00
C MET A 394 -10.67 8.87 -17.06
N ARG A 395 -11.35 10.00 -16.85
CA ARG A 395 -12.82 10.08 -16.90
C ARG A 395 -13.38 9.95 -18.31
N GLY A 396 -12.66 10.40 -19.32
CA GLY A 396 -13.15 10.49 -20.70
C GLY A 396 -12.56 9.46 -21.67
N THR A 397 -11.60 8.64 -21.23
CA THR A 397 -10.86 7.76 -22.15
C THR A 397 -10.73 6.36 -21.54
N PRO A 398 -11.07 5.28 -22.29
CA PRO A 398 -10.81 3.91 -21.85
C PRO A 398 -9.32 3.71 -21.54
N PHE A 399 -9.02 2.88 -20.54
CA PHE A 399 -7.65 2.68 -20.05
C PHE A 399 -6.66 2.26 -21.15
N ARG A 400 -7.07 1.32 -22.01
CA ARG A 400 -6.27 0.89 -23.16
C ARG A 400 -5.93 2.06 -24.09
N SER A 401 -6.91 2.90 -24.43
CA SER A 401 -6.69 4.07 -25.31
C SER A 401 -5.75 5.09 -24.67
N MET A 402 -5.76 5.23 -23.34
CA MET A 402 -4.79 6.07 -22.63
C MET A 402 -3.35 5.54 -22.80
N ILE A 403 -3.18 4.22 -22.69
CA ILE A 403 -1.88 3.55 -22.91
C ILE A 403 -1.42 3.73 -24.35
N GLU A 404 -2.28 3.46 -25.34
CA GLU A 404 -1.96 3.60 -26.76
C GLU A 404 -1.56 5.03 -27.14
N LEU A 405 -2.21 6.04 -26.57
CA LEU A 405 -1.85 7.45 -26.77
C LEU A 405 -0.44 7.78 -26.22
N GLU A 406 -0.08 7.22 -25.06
CA GLU A 406 1.25 7.43 -24.49
C GLU A 406 2.34 6.67 -25.30
N ILE A 407 2.07 5.46 -25.75
CA ILE A 407 2.98 4.67 -26.59
C ILE A 407 3.26 5.38 -27.93
N LYS A 408 2.25 6.00 -28.54
CA LYS A 408 2.44 6.81 -29.76
C LYS A 408 3.39 7.99 -29.59
N LYS A 409 3.59 8.48 -28.38
CA LYS A 409 4.58 9.52 -28.06
C LYS A 409 6.01 8.98 -27.94
N GLY A 410 6.18 7.67 -27.98
CA GLY A 410 7.44 6.95 -27.76
C GLY A 410 7.59 6.51 -26.31
N GLY A 411 8.23 5.38 -26.11
CA GLY A 411 8.52 4.81 -24.78
C GLY A 411 8.32 3.31 -24.74
N ASP A 412 8.79 2.73 -23.65
CA ASP A 412 8.67 1.30 -23.37
C ASP A 412 7.22 0.97 -22.96
N PRO A 413 6.52 0.07 -23.67
CA PRO A 413 5.16 -0.35 -23.34
C PRO A 413 4.99 -0.80 -21.88
N ASP A 414 5.93 -1.55 -21.32
CA ASP A 414 5.92 -2.01 -19.94
C ASP A 414 5.91 -0.84 -18.95
N GLU A 415 6.81 0.14 -19.13
CA GLU A 415 6.89 1.31 -18.25
C GLU A 415 5.62 2.18 -18.36
N ILE A 416 5.07 2.33 -19.56
CA ILE A 416 3.84 3.10 -19.79
C ILE A 416 2.65 2.44 -19.09
N VAL A 417 2.44 1.14 -19.30
CA VAL A 417 1.36 0.39 -18.65
C VAL A 417 1.48 0.47 -17.14
N GLU A 418 2.66 0.17 -16.59
CA GLU A 418 2.86 0.14 -15.14
C GLU A 418 2.78 1.51 -14.48
N THR A 419 3.25 2.58 -15.17
CA THR A 419 3.10 3.96 -14.67
C THR A 419 1.64 4.41 -14.66
N ALA A 420 0.87 4.03 -15.69
CA ALA A 420 -0.56 4.31 -15.72
C ALA A 420 -1.32 3.58 -14.59
N LEU A 421 -0.98 2.31 -14.35
CA LEU A 421 -1.54 1.51 -13.25
C LEU A 421 -1.15 2.05 -11.86
N GLU A 422 0.11 2.48 -11.71
CA GLU A 422 0.59 3.12 -10.48
C GLU A 422 -0.19 4.42 -10.20
N PHE A 423 -0.41 5.24 -11.24
CA PHE A 423 -1.24 6.44 -11.11
C PHE A 423 -2.65 6.13 -10.63
N ILE A 424 -3.35 5.17 -11.25
CA ILE A 424 -4.71 4.79 -10.86
C ILE A 424 -4.77 4.34 -9.41
N ARG A 425 -3.82 3.50 -9.00
CA ARG A 425 -3.77 3.00 -7.63
C ARG A 425 -3.49 4.10 -6.60
N GLN A 426 -2.54 4.99 -6.88
CA GLN A 426 -2.12 5.99 -5.89
C GLN A 426 -3.07 7.18 -5.82
N TRP A 427 -3.55 7.67 -6.95
CA TRP A 427 -4.34 8.89 -6.99
C TRP A 427 -5.85 8.63 -6.94
N PRO A 428 -6.52 8.10 -7.98
CA PRO A 428 -7.97 7.95 -7.96
C PRO A 428 -8.50 7.04 -6.86
N GLN A 429 -7.78 5.96 -6.54
CA GLN A 429 -8.25 5.00 -5.56
C GLN A 429 -7.93 5.37 -4.10
N TYR A 430 -6.98 6.28 -3.87
CA TYR A 430 -6.53 6.54 -2.51
C TYR A 430 -6.33 8.03 -2.19
N ARG A 431 -5.34 8.71 -2.80
CA ARG A 431 -4.95 10.07 -2.40
C ARG A 431 -5.99 11.12 -2.79
N PHE A 432 -6.45 11.09 -4.05
CA PHE A 432 -7.27 12.14 -4.60
C PHE A 432 -8.62 12.30 -3.89
N PRO A 433 -9.44 11.25 -3.66
CA PRO A 433 -10.71 11.39 -2.95
C PRO A 433 -10.55 11.98 -1.55
N ARG A 434 -9.57 11.47 -0.78
CA ARG A 434 -9.30 11.94 0.57
C ARG A 434 -8.90 13.42 0.60
N LEU A 435 -7.94 13.82 -0.25
CA LEU A 435 -7.43 15.18 -0.29
C LEU A 435 -8.46 16.15 -0.84
N ALA A 436 -9.23 15.76 -1.86
CA ALA A 436 -10.32 16.54 -2.41
C ALA A 436 -11.42 16.81 -1.38
N MET A 437 -11.81 15.77 -0.61
CA MET A 437 -12.76 15.95 0.49
C MET A 437 -12.20 16.83 1.61
N GLY A 438 -10.90 16.75 1.88
CA GLY A 438 -10.22 17.67 2.80
C GLY A 438 -10.34 19.13 2.35
N VAL A 439 -10.06 19.42 1.08
CA VAL A 439 -10.24 20.76 0.50
C VAL A 439 -11.70 21.19 0.59
N CYS A 440 -12.66 20.29 0.25
CA CYS A 440 -14.09 20.57 0.31
C CYS A 440 -14.54 20.99 1.72
N ARG A 441 -14.19 20.22 2.74
CA ARG A 441 -14.56 20.50 4.14
C ARG A 441 -13.96 21.82 4.64
N ILE A 442 -12.68 22.06 4.33
CA ILE A 442 -12.00 23.32 4.73
C ILE A 442 -12.63 24.50 4.01
N GLN A 443 -12.85 24.40 2.70
CA GLN A 443 -13.49 25.44 1.90
C GLN A 443 -14.90 25.77 2.44
N ASN A 444 -15.72 24.75 2.73
CA ASN A 444 -17.06 24.92 3.30
C ASN A 444 -17.01 25.58 4.69
N ALA A 445 -16.07 25.20 5.54
CA ALA A 445 -15.89 25.81 6.86
C ALA A 445 -15.56 27.31 6.74
N ILE A 446 -14.69 27.70 5.80
CA ILE A 446 -14.33 29.09 5.57
C ILE A 446 -15.46 29.86 4.92
N ALA A 447 -16.15 29.30 3.90
CA ALA A 447 -17.31 29.93 3.27
C ALA A 447 -18.42 30.25 4.30
N ASN A 448 -18.74 29.30 5.16
CA ASN A 448 -19.72 29.48 6.23
C ASN A 448 -19.27 30.57 7.23
N LYS A 449 -18.01 30.58 7.64
CA LYS A 449 -17.44 31.57 8.55
C LYS A 449 -17.46 33.00 7.98
N MET A 450 -17.31 33.11 6.65
CA MET A 450 -17.37 34.40 5.95
C MET A 450 -18.81 34.80 5.53
N ASN A 451 -19.83 34.05 5.98
CA ASN A 451 -21.24 34.27 5.61
C ASN A 451 -21.48 34.22 4.09
N MET A 452 -20.85 33.25 3.41
CA MET A 452 -20.98 32.98 1.97
C MET A 452 -21.68 31.67 1.70
N PRO A 453 -22.96 31.45 2.11
CA PRO A 453 -23.62 30.15 2.01
C PRO A 453 -23.79 29.63 0.58
N ASN A 454 -23.84 30.54 -0.41
CA ASN A 454 -23.93 30.18 -1.84
C ASN A 454 -22.62 29.61 -2.41
N LEU A 455 -21.54 29.62 -1.65
CA LEU A 455 -20.23 29.09 -2.03
C LEU A 455 -19.90 27.77 -1.34
N VAL A 456 -20.89 27.10 -0.77
CA VAL A 456 -20.71 25.74 -0.22
C VAL A 456 -20.58 24.73 -1.37
N ALA A 457 -19.59 23.87 -1.26
CA ALA A 457 -19.25 22.86 -2.27
C ALA A 457 -19.74 21.48 -1.88
N GLU A 458 -20.11 20.67 -2.90
CA GLU A 458 -20.42 19.24 -2.77
C GLU A 458 -19.78 18.50 -3.95
N TYR A 459 -18.60 17.93 -3.73
CA TYR A 459 -17.82 17.30 -4.80
C TYR A 459 -18.28 15.88 -5.13
N SER A 460 -18.41 15.60 -6.43
CA SER A 460 -18.55 14.27 -7.00
C SER A 460 -17.44 14.02 -8.03
N PHE A 461 -16.95 12.77 -8.13
CA PHE A 461 -15.84 12.39 -9.03
C PHE A 461 -16.07 11.02 -9.67
#